data_2ceef939529d4300e734af5dd6f3643b
#
_entry.id   2ceef939529d4300e734af5dd6f3643b
#
_cell.length_a   1.000
_cell.length_b   1.000
_cell.length_c   1.000
_cell.angle_alpha   90.00
_cell.angle_beta   90.00
_cell.angle_gamma   90.00
#
_symmetry.space_group_name_H-M   'P 1'
#
loop_
_entity.id
_entity.type
_entity.pdbx_description
1 polymer ?
#
loop_
_entity_poly.entity_id
_entity_poly.type
_entity_poly.pdbx_seq_one_letter_code
_entity_poly.pdbx_strand_id
1 'polypeptide(L)'
;MDNWIIQIIESLGYFGIAFLMFLDNVFPPIPSEVIMPSAGYTASRGQLQIVGVIIAGSIGSILAAAILYAIGCKIPKKALFRWVDRYGRYLFIHSKDLEKALNWFERYGHRIVFWGRMIPAVRSLISIPAGMSQMPFSKFMLYSSLGTIIWTTFLACIGFYFGENQELMFTIMHRVGYIILAITLCFCAW
;
A
#
# COMPACT_ATOMS: atom_id res chain seq x y z
N MET A 1 -6.61 13.67 15.50
CA MET A 1 -5.92 13.51 14.19
C MET A 1 -4.67 14.36 14.22
N ASP A 2 -3.58 13.83 13.71
CA ASP A 2 -2.31 14.56 13.71
C ASP A 2 -2.46 15.81 12.84
N ASN A 3 -2.57 16.96 13.48
CA ASN A 3 -2.81 18.25 12.82
C ASN A 3 -1.79 18.55 11.70
N TRP A 4 -0.60 17.92 11.74
CA TRP A 4 0.45 18.09 10.74
C TRP A 4 0.11 17.53 9.35
N ILE A 5 -0.65 16.39 9.28
CA ILE A 5 -1.08 15.81 7.99
C ILE A 5 -2.05 16.77 7.31
N ILE A 6 -3.04 17.29 8.06
CA ILE A 6 -4.02 18.24 7.54
C ILE A 6 -3.31 19.52 7.11
N GLN A 7 -2.38 20.05 7.91
CA GLN A 7 -1.59 21.23 7.55
C GLN A 7 -0.80 21.06 6.26
N ILE A 8 -0.19 19.89 6.03
CA ILE A 8 0.51 19.60 4.78
C ILE A 8 -0.47 19.55 3.60
N ILE A 9 -1.64 18.91 3.79
CA ILE A 9 -2.67 18.83 2.75
C ILE A 9 -3.20 20.22 2.42
N GLU A 10 -3.49 21.06 3.41
CA GLU A 10 -4.01 22.42 3.22
C GLU A 10 -2.96 23.37 2.61
N SER A 11 -1.68 23.23 2.97
CA SER A 11 -0.60 24.11 2.48
C SER A 11 -0.10 23.74 1.09
N LEU A 12 0.05 22.43 0.79
CA LEU A 12 0.63 21.94 -0.46
C LEU A 12 -0.41 21.34 -1.42
N GLY A 13 -1.67 21.23 -1.02
CA GLY A 13 -2.75 20.70 -1.85
C GLY A 13 -2.46 19.31 -2.38
N TYR A 14 -2.69 19.11 -3.67
CA TYR A 14 -2.48 17.80 -4.33
C TYR A 14 -1.04 17.30 -4.27
N PHE A 15 -0.07 18.21 -4.28
CA PHE A 15 1.34 17.84 -4.16
C PHE A 15 1.64 17.25 -2.77
N GLY A 16 1.08 17.85 -1.71
CA GLY A 16 1.20 17.32 -0.34
C GLY A 16 0.62 15.91 -0.21
N ILE A 17 -0.55 15.66 -0.82
CA ILE A 17 -1.18 14.34 -0.84
C ILE A 17 -0.27 13.32 -1.56
N ALA A 18 0.22 13.66 -2.77
CA ALA A 18 1.09 12.78 -3.53
C ALA A 18 2.38 12.46 -2.76
N PHE A 19 2.98 13.46 -2.11
CA PHE A 19 4.19 13.32 -1.32
C PHE A 19 3.97 12.44 -0.09
N LEU A 20 2.91 12.66 0.67
CA LEU A 20 2.57 11.85 1.84
C LEU A 20 2.30 10.39 1.45
N MET A 21 1.56 10.14 0.36
CA MET A 21 1.29 8.81 -0.15
C MET A 21 2.52 8.12 -0.74
N PHE A 22 3.48 8.89 -1.24
CA PHE A 22 4.79 8.38 -1.62
C PHE A 22 5.58 7.93 -0.37
N LEU A 23 5.63 8.78 0.66
CA LEU A 23 6.33 8.47 1.92
C LEU A 23 5.74 7.26 2.62
N ASP A 24 4.41 7.13 2.67
CA ASP A 24 3.73 5.98 3.26
C ASP A 24 4.16 4.64 2.66
N ASN A 25 4.37 4.59 1.34
CA ASN A 25 4.86 3.38 0.71
C ASN A 25 6.33 3.08 0.98
N VAL A 26 7.16 4.11 1.18
CA VAL A 26 8.61 3.97 1.47
C VAL A 26 8.83 3.81 2.97
N PHE A 27 8.03 4.47 3.78
CA PHE A 27 8.15 4.53 5.24
C PHE A 27 6.82 4.14 5.91
N PRO A 28 6.62 2.86 6.24
CA PRO A 28 5.35 2.30 6.76
C PRO A 28 4.72 2.96 7.99
N PRO A 29 5.40 3.78 8.83
CA PRO A 29 4.78 4.39 10.00
C PRO A 29 3.66 5.39 9.72
N ILE A 30 3.54 5.89 8.48
CA ILE A 30 2.50 6.88 8.13
C ILE A 30 1.37 6.14 7.39
N PRO A 31 0.24 5.79 8.03
CA PRO A 31 -0.78 4.97 7.38
C PRO A 31 -1.61 5.81 6.39
N SER A 32 -1.77 5.32 5.16
CA SER A 32 -2.66 5.93 4.16
C SER A 32 -4.12 6.02 4.62
N GLU A 33 -4.47 5.17 5.56
CA GLU A 33 -5.77 5.13 6.24
C GLU A 33 -6.05 6.44 7.00
N VAL A 34 -5.04 7.25 7.25
CA VAL A 34 -5.17 8.60 7.79
C VAL A 34 -5.06 9.64 6.69
N ILE A 35 -4.09 9.50 5.77
CA ILE A 35 -3.81 10.48 4.72
C ILE A 35 -5.01 10.64 3.77
N MET A 36 -5.46 9.54 3.16
CA MET A 36 -6.50 9.59 2.12
C MET A 36 -7.88 9.99 2.64
N PRO A 37 -8.36 9.52 3.81
CA PRO A 37 -9.60 10.00 4.37
C PRO A 37 -9.52 11.48 4.81
N SER A 38 -8.38 11.94 5.35
CA SER A 38 -8.20 13.37 5.68
C SER A 38 -8.25 14.25 4.42
N ALA A 39 -7.63 13.80 3.33
CA ALA A 39 -7.70 14.48 2.04
C ALA A 39 -9.13 14.45 1.44
N GLY A 40 -9.85 13.34 1.58
CA GLY A 40 -11.25 13.20 1.19
C GLY A 40 -12.16 14.15 1.98
N TYR A 41 -11.94 14.26 3.28
CA TYR A 41 -12.64 15.24 4.13
C TYR A 41 -12.36 16.70 3.71
N THR A 42 -11.10 17.03 3.42
CA THR A 42 -10.75 18.35 2.91
C THR A 42 -11.46 18.65 1.57
N ALA A 43 -11.62 17.61 0.73
CA ALA A 43 -12.40 17.73 -0.52
C ALA A 43 -13.89 17.93 -0.27
N SER A 44 -14.50 17.30 0.74
CA SER A 44 -15.92 17.49 1.08
C SER A 44 -16.23 18.93 1.52
N ARG A 45 -15.24 19.61 2.09
CA ARG A 45 -15.33 21.03 2.46
C ARG A 45 -15.15 22.00 1.29
N GLY A 46 -14.99 21.50 0.06
CA GLY A 46 -14.86 22.30 -1.15
C GLY A 46 -13.47 22.92 -1.38
N GLN A 47 -12.48 22.60 -0.55
CA GLN A 47 -11.10 23.10 -0.70
C GLN A 47 -10.34 22.38 -1.82
N LEU A 48 -10.68 21.12 -2.10
CA LEU A 48 -10.06 20.27 -3.13
C LEU A 48 -11.16 19.52 -3.90
N GLN A 49 -10.83 19.08 -5.11
CA GLN A 49 -11.70 18.17 -5.87
C GLN A 49 -11.36 16.71 -5.54
N ILE A 50 -12.36 15.90 -5.25
CA ILE A 50 -12.19 14.50 -4.88
C ILE A 50 -11.42 13.68 -5.96
N VAL A 51 -11.67 13.95 -7.24
CA VAL A 51 -10.97 13.31 -8.34
C VAL A 51 -9.49 13.66 -8.32
N GLY A 52 -9.14 14.93 -8.07
CA GLY A 52 -7.75 15.37 -7.93
C GLY A 52 -7.05 14.72 -6.75
N VAL A 53 -7.74 14.54 -5.61
CA VAL A 53 -7.23 13.84 -4.42
C VAL A 53 -6.88 12.38 -4.77
N ILE A 54 -7.79 11.66 -5.45
CA ILE A 54 -7.57 10.27 -5.86
C ILE A 54 -6.40 10.15 -6.83
N ILE A 55 -6.31 11.04 -7.82
CA ILE A 55 -5.22 11.03 -8.80
C ILE A 55 -3.89 11.31 -8.11
N ALA A 56 -3.80 12.34 -7.28
CA ALA A 56 -2.58 12.71 -6.58
C ALA A 56 -2.10 11.59 -5.65
N GLY A 57 -3.00 11.02 -4.85
CA GLY A 57 -2.69 9.91 -3.96
C GLY A 57 -2.23 8.66 -4.71
N SER A 58 -2.89 8.35 -5.83
CA SER A 58 -2.52 7.22 -6.69
C SER A 58 -1.15 7.42 -7.31
N ILE A 59 -0.85 8.60 -7.85
CA ILE A 59 0.46 8.91 -8.46
C ILE A 59 1.58 8.75 -7.42
N GLY A 60 1.44 9.32 -6.23
CA GLY A 60 2.43 9.20 -5.16
C GLY A 60 2.72 7.74 -4.81
N SER A 61 1.67 6.95 -4.58
CA SER A 61 1.79 5.52 -4.28
C SER A 61 2.42 4.71 -5.42
N ILE A 62 2.04 4.98 -6.68
CA ILE A 62 2.53 4.26 -7.85
C ILE A 62 4.01 4.56 -8.09
N LEU A 63 4.45 5.81 -7.92
CA LEU A 63 5.85 6.20 -8.02
C LEU A 63 6.71 5.49 -6.96
N ALA A 64 6.27 5.49 -5.71
CA ALA A 64 6.96 4.76 -4.65
C ALA A 64 7.05 3.25 -4.94
N ALA A 65 5.95 2.66 -5.44
CA ALA A 65 5.91 1.28 -5.84
C ALA A 65 6.92 0.93 -6.94
N ALA A 66 7.04 1.80 -7.96
CA ALA A 66 7.99 1.62 -9.05
C ALA A 66 9.45 1.66 -8.54
N ILE A 67 9.75 2.56 -7.60
CA ILE A 67 11.07 2.65 -6.98
C ILE A 67 11.37 1.40 -6.16
N LEU A 68 10.44 0.94 -5.31
CA LEU A 68 10.61 -0.27 -4.49
C LEU A 68 10.76 -1.52 -5.36
N TYR A 69 10.01 -1.60 -6.47
CA TYR A 69 10.16 -2.65 -7.47
C TYR A 69 11.57 -2.63 -8.09
N ALA A 70 12.05 -1.45 -8.51
CA ALA A 70 13.39 -1.30 -9.07
C ALA A 70 14.52 -1.67 -8.08
N ILE A 71 14.32 -1.34 -6.79
CA ILE A 71 15.19 -1.80 -5.71
C ILE A 71 15.16 -3.33 -5.62
N GLY A 72 13.96 -3.93 -5.64
CA GLY A 72 13.77 -5.37 -5.62
C GLY A 72 14.49 -6.08 -6.77
N CYS A 73 14.43 -5.54 -7.99
CA CYS A 73 15.15 -6.10 -9.15
C CYS A 73 16.68 -6.13 -8.97
N LYS A 74 17.23 -5.22 -8.17
CA LYS A 74 18.68 -5.14 -7.91
C LYS A 74 19.14 -6.08 -6.78
N ILE A 75 18.22 -6.62 -5.99
CA ILE A 75 18.55 -7.54 -4.89
C ILE A 75 18.76 -8.94 -5.46
N PRO A 76 19.98 -9.52 -5.38
CA PRO A 76 20.23 -10.88 -5.85
C PRO A 76 19.45 -11.89 -4.99
N LYS A 77 18.78 -12.86 -5.62
CA LYS A 77 18.09 -13.95 -4.90
C LYS A 77 19.03 -14.61 -3.86
N LYS A 78 20.31 -14.82 -4.22
CA LYS A 78 21.33 -15.37 -3.31
C LYS A 78 21.57 -14.54 -2.04
N ALA A 79 21.42 -13.22 -2.11
CA ALA A 79 21.59 -12.36 -0.93
C ALA A 79 20.40 -12.53 0.04
N LEU A 80 19.19 -12.68 -0.48
CA LEU A 80 17.99 -12.91 0.32
C LEU A 80 18.06 -14.28 1.03
N PHE A 81 18.47 -15.35 0.31
CA PHE A 81 18.66 -16.67 0.92
C PHE A 81 19.70 -16.62 2.04
N ARG A 82 20.85 -15.96 1.83
CA ARG A 82 21.88 -15.78 2.87
C ARG A 82 21.35 -14.99 4.09
N TRP A 83 20.50 -13.99 3.85
CA TRP A 83 19.90 -13.20 4.92
C TRP A 83 18.90 -14.04 5.72
N VAL A 84 18.07 -14.84 5.06
CA VAL A 84 17.14 -15.77 5.71
C VAL A 84 17.89 -16.87 6.46
N ASP A 85 18.94 -17.43 5.90
CA ASP A 85 19.77 -18.44 6.58
C ASP A 85 20.42 -17.87 7.87
N ARG A 86 20.76 -16.57 7.85
CA ARG A 86 21.43 -15.92 9.00
C ARG A 86 20.45 -15.41 10.06
N TYR A 87 19.33 -14.85 9.65
CA TYR A 87 18.39 -14.15 10.54
C TYR A 87 17.00 -14.78 10.57
N GLY A 88 16.66 -15.66 9.65
CA GLY A 88 15.35 -16.29 9.55
C GLY A 88 14.98 -17.11 10.78
N ARG A 89 15.98 -17.64 11.49
CA ARG A 89 15.76 -18.36 12.76
C ARG A 89 15.07 -17.49 13.82
N TYR A 90 15.34 -16.18 13.86
CA TYR A 90 14.67 -15.25 14.78
C TYR A 90 13.24 -14.92 14.36
N LEU A 91 12.93 -15.08 13.07
CA LEU A 91 11.63 -14.79 12.47
C LEU A 91 10.82 -16.06 12.15
N PHE A 92 11.32 -17.25 12.56
CA PHE A 92 10.73 -18.57 12.22
C PHE A 92 10.54 -18.79 10.72
N ILE A 93 11.37 -18.15 9.87
CA ILE A 93 11.33 -18.27 8.41
C ILE A 93 12.50 -19.16 7.97
N HIS A 94 12.19 -20.20 7.21
CA HIS A 94 13.19 -21.10 6.65
C HIS A 94 13.39 -20.82 5.15
N SER A 95 14.59 -21.15 4.63
CA SER A 95 14.92 -20.96 3.21
C SER A 95 13.95 -21.70 2.29
N LYS A 96 13.41 -22.85 2.73
CA LYS A 96 12.35 -23.59 1.99
C LYS A 96 11.03 -22.80 1.88
N ASP A 97 10.69 -22.03 2.89
CA ASP A 97 9.45 -21.22 2.88
C ASP A 97 9.62 -20.02 1.94
N LEU A 98 10.82 -19.45 1.92
CA LEU A 98 11.19 -18.41 0.97
C LEU A 98 11.13 -18.92 -0.48
N GLU A 99 11.66 -20.11 -0.75
CA GLU A 99 11.61 -20.73 -2.08
C GLU A 99 10.17 -20.99 -2.52
N LYS A 100 9.33 -21.53 -1.63
CA LYS A 100 7.88 -21.70 -1.90
C LYS A 100 7.21 -20.37 -2.20
N ALA A 101 7.48 -19.34 -1.41
CA ALA A 101 6.91 -18.00 -1.60
C ALA A 101 7.32 -17.39 -2.94
N LEU A 102 8.60 -17.53 -3.35
CA LEU A 102 9.09 -17.06 -4.64
C LEU A 102 8.44 -17.84 -5.80
N ASN A 103 8.34 -19.16 -5.71
CA ASN A 103 7.70 -20.01 -6.73
C ASN A 103 6.20 -19.69 -6.85
N TRP A 104 5.54 -19.44 -5.71
CA TRP A 104 4.14 -19.05 -5.70
C TRP A 104 3.96 -17.66 -6.33
N PHE A 105 4.89 -16.73 -6.04
CA PHE A 105 4.91 -15.41 -6.65
C PHE A 105 5.17 -15.47 -8.16
N GLU A 106 6.06 -16.33 -8.64
CA GLU A 106 6.29 -16.56 -10.08
C GLU A 106 5.02 -17.06 -10.78
N ARG A 107 4.25 -17.91 -10.13
CA ARG A 107 3.01 -18.49 -10.71
C ARG A 107 1.80 -17.56 -10.65
N TYR A 108 1.63 -16.82 -9.56
CA TYR A 108 0.44 -16.02 -9.28
C TYR A 108 0.72 -14.54 -9.03
N GLY A 109 1.92 -14.06 -9.31
CA GLY A 109 2.40 -12.73 -8.91
C GLY A 109 1.48 -11.58 -9.30
N HIS A 110 0.84 -11.63 -10.47
CA HIS A 110 -0.09 -10.60 -10.91
C HIS A 110 -1.32 -10.50 -9.98
N ARG A 111 -1.87 -11.64 -9.52
CA ARG A 111 -2.98 -11.66 -8.56
C ARG A 111 -2.52 -11.23 -7.17
N ILE A 112 -1.33 -11.69 -6.76
CA ILE A 112 -0.74 -11.34 -5.47
C ILE A 112 -0.47 -9.83 -5.40
N VAL A 113 0.05 -9.22 -6.47
CA VAL A 113 0.27 -7.77 -6.53
C VAL A 113 -1.04 -7.02 -6.44
N PHE A 114 -2.06 -7.41 -7.20
CA PHE A 114 -3.36 -6.74 -7.20
C PHE A 114 -4.02 -6.78 -5.82
N TRP A 115 -4.22 -7.97 -5.25
CA TRP A 115 -4.87 -8.14 -3.95
C TRP A 115 -4.00 -7.63 -2.79
N GLY A 116 -2.68 -7.81 -2.88
CA GLY A 116 -1.74 -7.31 -1.89
C GLY A 116 -1.74 -5.79 -1.74
N ARG A 117 -2.13 -5.07 -2.82
CA ARG A 117 -2.31 -3.61 -2.75
C ARG A 117 -3.51 -3.17 -1.92
N MET A 118 -4.49 -4.02 -1.72
CA MET A 118 -5.67 -3.74 -0.90
C MET A 118 -5.42 -4.06 0.59
N ILE A 119 -4.31 -4.71 0.93
CA ILE A 119 -3.98 -5.07 2.31
C ILE A 119 -3.00 -4.02 2.85
N PRO A 120 -3.36 -3.27 3.91
CA PRO A 120 -2.55 -2.14 4.41
C PRO A 120 -1.07 -2.48 4.64
N ALA A 121 -0.78 -3.53 5.41
CA ALA A 121 0.59 -3.90 5.76
C ALA A 121 1.39 -4.50 4.58
N VAL A 122 0.72 -5.11 3.61
CA VAL A 122 1.34 -5.84 2.49
C VAL A 122 1.62 -4.92 1.30
N ARG A 123 0.78 -3.91 1.08
CA ARG A 123 0.79 -3.08 -0.13
C ARG A 123 2.13 -2.37 -0.42
N SER A 124 2.83 -1.90 0.61
CA SER A 124 4.14 -1.27 0.46
C SER A 124 5.23 -2.31 0.21
N LEU A 125 5.18 -3.43 0.91
CA LEU A 125 6.21 -4.47 0.85
C LEU A 125 6.12 -5.33 -0.41
N ILE A 126 4.95 -5.49 -1.03
CA ILE A 126 4.71 -6.39 -2.18
C ILE A 126 5.55 -6.04 -3.40
N SER A 127 5.97 -4.77 -3.53
CA SER A 127 6.77 -4.27 -4.66
C SER A 127 8.16 -4.88 -4.70
N ILE A 128 8.76 -5.16 -3.53
CA ILE A 128 10.12 -5.73 -3.44
C ILE A 128 10.13 -7.19 -3.93
N PRO A 129 9.28 -8.12 -3.43
CA PRO A 129 9.18 -9.47 -3.98
C PRO A 129 8.85 -9.52 -5.46
N ALA A 130 7.98 -8.59 -5.95
CA ALA A 130 7.67 -8.48 -7.37
C ALA A 130 8.91 -8.18 -8.22
N GLY A 131 9.77 -7.25 -7.77
CA GLY A 131 11.04 -6.96 -8.41
C GLY A 131 12.02 -8.12 -8.34
N MET A 132 12.14 -8.77 -7.18
CA MET A 132 13.04 -9.91 -6.96
C MET A 132 12.68 -11.14 -7.79
N SER A 133 11.38 -11.38 -8.03
CA SER A 133 10.89 -12.44 -8.90
C SER A 133 11.04 -12.11 -10.39
N GLN A 134 11.55 -10.90 -10.73
CA GLN A 134 11.70 -10.40 -12.10
C GLN A 134 10.38 -10.42 -12.88
N MET A 135 9.25 -10.14 -12.20
CA MET A 135 7.97 -9.97 -12.86
C MET A 135 8.08 -8.87 -13.94
N PRO A 136 7.51 -9.03 -15.15
CA PRO A 136 7.56 -7.98 -16.16
C PRO A 136 7.01 -6.64 -15.63
N PHE A 137 7.79 -5.56 -15.77
CA PHE A 137 7.46 -4.24 -15.22
C PHE A 137 6.07 -3.75 -15.63
N SER A 138 5.70 -3.94 -16.91
CA SER A 138 4.38 -3.55 -17.42
C SER A 138 3.25 -4.26 -16.69
N LYS A 139 3.39 -5.57 -16.42
CA LYS A 139 2.39 -6.34 -15.66
C LYS A 139 2.33 -5.87 -14.20
N PHE A 140 3.50 -5.68 -13.58
CA PHE A 140 3.57 -5.13 -12.23
C PHE A 140 2.86 -3.77 -12.13
N MET A 141 3.18 -2.84 -13.02
CA MET A 141 2.59 -1.49 -13.03
C MET A 141 1.08 -1.54 -13.25
N LEU A 142 0.60 -2.35 -14.19
CA LEU A 142 -0.83 -2.47 -14.47
C LEU A 142 -1.61 -2.93 -13.24
N TYR A 143 -1.23 -4.08 -12.65
CA TYR A 143 -1.95 -4.64 -11.49
C TYR A 143 -1.76 -3.81 -10.22
N SER A 144 -0.57 -3.24 -10.02
CA SER A 144 -0.28 -2.34 -8.93
C SER A 144 -1.09 -1.05 -9.01
N SER A 145 -1.18 -0.43 -10.20
CA SER A 145 -1.97 0.79 -10.40
C SER A 145 -3.46 0.54 -10.20
N LEU A 146 -4.00 -0.55 -10.76
CA LEU A 146 -5.41 -0.91 -10.55
C LEU A 146 -5.76 -1.09 -9.06
N GLY A 147 -4.96 -1.88 -8.34
CA GLY A 147 -5.17 -2.08 -6.91
C GLY A 147 -5.03 -0.79 -6.10
N THR A 148 -4.04 0.03 -6.45
CA THR A 148 -3.82 1.34 -5.78
C THR A 148 -4.97 2.29 -6.03
N ILE A 149 -5.45 2.45 -7.27
CA ILE A 149 -6.56 3.36 -7.61
C ILE A 149 -7.83 2.94 -6.86
N ILE A 150 -8.15 1.65 -6.83
CA ILE A 150 -9.32 1.14 -6.10
C ILE A 150 -9.18 1.47 -4.61
N TRP A 151 -8.03 1.21 -4.01
CA TRP A 151 -7.78 1.46 -2.60
C TRP A 151 -7.84 2.95 -2.25
N THR A 152 -7.15 3.79 -2.99
CA THR A 152 -7.15 5.25 -2.76
C THR A 152 -8.53 5.86 -2.96
N THR A 153 -9.27 5.40 -3.97
CA THR A 153 -10.66 5.82 -4.20
C THR A 153 -11.54 5.45 -3.00
N PHE A 154 -11.44 4.21 -2.54
CA PHE A 154 -12.21 3.73 -1.40
C PHE A 154 -11.95 4.58 -0.14
N LEU A 155 -10.68 4.82 0.20
CA LEU A 155 -10.31 5.62 1.36
C LEU A 155 -10.73 7.10 1.21
N ALA A 156 -10.52 7.70 0.03
CA ALA A 156 -10.92 9.06 -0.23
C ALA A 156 -12.44 9.25 -0.13
N CYS A 157 -13.23 8.30 -0.64
CA CYS A 157 -14.68 8.32 -0.53
C CYS A 157 -15.15 8.19 0.93
N ILE A 158 -14.52 7.33 1.74
CA ILE A 158 -14.83 7.25 3.17
C ILE A 158 -14.63 8.63 3.83
N GLY A 159 -13.50 9.26 3.58
CA GLY A 159 -13.24 10.60 4.12
C GLY A 159 -14.21 11.67 3.61
N PHE A 160 -14.58 11.60 2.35
CA PHE A 160 -15.51 12.54 1.73
C PHE A 160 -16.92 12.44 2.31
N TYR A 161 -17.47 11.22 2.50
CA TYR A 161 -18.83 11.02 2.99
C TYR A 161 -18.97 11.02 4.51
N PHE A 162 -17.95 10.55 5.22
CA PHE A 162 -18.01 10.35 6.68
C PHE A 162 -17.04 11.23 7.47
N GLY A 163 -16.28 12.10 6.81
CA GLY A 163 -15.25 12.92 7.47
C GLY A 163 -15.76 13.90 8.52
N GLU A 164 -17.02 14.36 8.41
CA GLU A 164 -17.66 15.20 9.44
C GLU A 164 -17.90 14.43 10.74
N ASN A 165 -18.14 13.12 10.66
CA ASN A 165 -18.31 12.25 11.82
C ASN A 165 -17.06 11.39 12.01
N GLN A 166 -16.03 11.96 12.65
CA GLN A 166 -14.73 11.31 12.83
C GLN A 166 -14.83 9.97 13.56
N GLU A 167 -15.71 9.84 14.57
CA GLU A 167 -15.89 8.57 15.29
C GLU A 167 -16.42 7.46 14.37
N LEU A 168 -17.40 7.82 13.52
CA LEU A 168 -17.95 6.87 12.56
C LEU A 168 -16.93 6.49 11.50
N MET A 169 -16.17 7.45 11.00
CA MET A 169 -15.08 7.24 10.04
C MET A 169 -14.03 6.26 10.59
N PHE A 170 -13.51 6.50 11.80
CA PHE A 170 -12.55 5.60 12.43
C PHE A 170 -13.15 4.22 12.70
N THR A 171 -14.39 4.14 13.15
CA THR A 171 -15.09 2.87 13.40
C THR A 171 -15.20 2.05 12.11
N ILE A 172 -15.56 2.66 10.99
CA ILE A 172 -15.63 2.01 9.68
C ILE A 172 -14.25 1.51 9.26
N MET A 173 -13.21 2.35 9.39
CA MET A 173 -11.86 2.00 9.01
C MET A 173 -11.31 0.84 9.83
N HIS A 174 -11.51 0.84 11.15
CA HIS A 174 -11.13 -0.28 12.00
C HIS A 174 -11.86 -1.57 11.61
N ARG A 175 -13.17 -1.53 11.38
CA ARG A 175 -13.95 -2.71 10.94
C ARG A 175 -13.48 -3.23 9.60
N VAL A 176 -13.26 -2.36 8.62
CA VAL A 176 -12.73 -2.74 7.30
C VAL A 176 -11.33 -3.34 7.43
N GLY A 177 -10.46 -2.75 8.25
CA GLY A 177 -9.13 -3.29 8.55
C GLY A 177 -9.18 -4.70 9.13
N TYR A 178 -10.07 -4.96 10.10
CA TYR A 178 -10.27 -6.30 10.68
C TYR A 178 -10.83 -7.31 9.67
N ILE A 179 -11.78 -6.89 8.82
CA ILE A 179 -12.33 -7.76 7.77
C ILE A 179 -11.24 -8.15 6.77
N ILE A 180 -10.45 -7.19 6.31
CA ILE A 180 -9.34 -7.44 5.38
C ILE A 180 -8.29 -8.34 6.03
N LEU A 181 -7.95 -8.10 7.31
CA LEU A 181 -7.03 -8.95 8.06
C LEU A 181 -7.57 -10.38 8.17
N ALA A 182 -8.84 -10.56 8.52
CA ALA A 182 -9.47 -11.86 8.63
C ALA A 182 -9.49 -12.62 7.29
N ILE A 183 -9.84 -11.93 6.18
CA ILE A 183 -9.81 -12.50 4.83
C ILE A 183 -8.38 -12.93 4.47
N THR A 184 -7.38 -12.09 4.80
CA THR A 184 -5.97 -12.40 4.53
C THR A 184 -5.50 -13.61 5.31
N LEU A 185 -5.84 -13.70 6.61
CA LEU A 185 -5.49 -14.85 7.43
C LEU A 185 -6.18 -16.13 6.95
N CYS A 186 -7.45 -16.07 6.56
CA CYS A 186 -8.16 -17.21 5.96
C CYS A 186 -7.51 -17.67 4.65
N PHE A 187 -7.08 -16.71 3.82
CA PHE A 187 -6.41 -17.01 2.54
C PHE A 187 -5.00 -17.59 2.73
N CYS A 188 -4.28 -17.17 3.76
CA CYS A 188 -2.97 -17.72 4.12
C CYS A 188 -3.06 -19.11 4.78
N ALA A 189 -4.19 -19.42 5.41
CA ALA A 189 -4.42 -20.71 6.08
C ALA A 189 -4.97 -21.80 5.14
N TRP A 190 -5.41 -21.43 3.93
CA TRP A 190 -5.93 -22.33 2.90
C TRP A 190 -4.90 -22.60 1.80
#